data_398c3de1b10748cd640c88dfc8c062ed
#
_entry.id   398c3de1b10748cd640c88dfc8c062ed
#
_cell.length_a   1.000
_cell.length_b   1.000
_cell.length_c   1.000
_cell.angle_alpha   90.00
_cell.angle_beta   90.00
_cell.angle_gamma   90.00
#
_symmetry.space_group_name_H-M   'P 1'
#
loop_
_entity.id
_entity.type
_entity.pdbx_description
1 polymer ?
#
loop_
_entity_poly.entity_id
_entity_poly.type
_entity_poly.pdbx_seq_one_letter_code
_entity_poly.pdbx_strand_id
1 'polypeptide(L)'
;MKNFLFVLTLLFSLSSFSQSPVDKSFPPEELFALGSYYYPEQWDSSQWERDLKKMSEMGIKFTHFAEFAWSMMEPEEGEYHFEWLDRAVSLAEKYGLKVIMCTPTPTPPVWLSKKYPDILIQRDNGVTIQHGRRQHASWSSDRYRHYVENIVSRLAIHYGNNPTVIGWQIDNEPGHYGVVDYSENAQAKFRIWLQKKY
;
A
#
# COMPACT_ATOMS: atom_id res chain seq x y z
N MET A 1 34.72 53.01 22.56
CA MET A 1 33.32 52.88 22.07
C MET A 1 33.32 52.08 20.78
N LYS A 2 33.44 50.80 20.86
CA LYS A 2 33.28 49.82 19.75
C LYS A 2 33.01 48.50 20.42
N ASN A 3 31.78 48.05 20.58
CA ASN A 3 31.34 46.68 20.90
C ASN A 3 29.87 46.69 21.27
N PHE A 4 28.96 47.00 20.32
CA PHE A 4 27.53 46.84 20.55
C PHE A 4 26.74 46.65 19.25
N LEU A 5 27.25 45.79 18.36
CA LEU A 5 26.50 45.51 17.10
C LEU A 5 26.67 44.05 16.63
N PHE A 6 26.60 43.06 17.54
CA PHE A 6 26.75 41.66 17.12
C PHE A 6 25.83 40.67 17.85
N VAL A 7 24.69 41.10 18.36
CA VAL A 7 23.75 40.21 19.08
C VAL A 7 22.32 40.18 18.50
N LEU A 8 22.07 40.81 17.37
CA LEU A 8 20.70 40.89 16.85
C LEU A 8 20.44 40.11 15.52
N THR A 9 21.29 39.14 15.14
CA THR A 9 21.12 38.38 13.91
C THR A 9 20.96 36.87 14.12
N LEU A 10 20.65 36.41 15.32
CA LEU A 10 20.53 34.97 15.62
C LEU A 10 19.15 34.52 16.12
N LEU A 11 18.09 35.26 15.86
CA LEU A 11 16.73 34.92 16.32
C LEU A 11 15.67 34.81 15.21
N PHE A 12 16.06 34.67 13.94
CA PHE A 12 15.09 34.52 12.84
C PHE A 12 15.35 33.29 11.98
N SER A 13 15.72 32.16 12.55
CA SER A 13 15.85 30.92 11.78
C SER A 13 15.31 29.68 12.51
N LEU A 14 14.12 29.76 13.08
CA LEU A 14 13.43 28.60 13.63
C LEU A 14 11.92 28.80 13.50
N SER A 15 11.36 28.66 12.30
CA SER A 15 9.95 28.36 12.11
C SER A 15 9.67 27.99 10.66
N SER A 16 10.45 27.11 10.05
CA SER A 16 9.98 26.33 8.93
C SER A 16 9.60 24.95 9.47
N PHE A 17 8.55 24.90 10.30
CA PHE A 17 7.78 23.68 10.43
C PHE A 17 7.16 23.43 9.04
N SER A 18 7.75 22.54 8.28
CA SER A 18 7.08 21.93 7.16
C SER A 18 5.81 21.30 7.71
N GLN A 19 4.67 21.97 7.50
CA GLN A 19 3.38 21.36 7.79
C GLN A 19 3.29 20.12 6.92
N SER A 20 3.25 18.96 7.55
CA SER A 20 3.03 17.69 6.88
C SER A 20 1.73 17.77 6.05
N PRO A 21 1.70 17.21 4.83
CA PRO A 21 0.47 17.12 4.04
C PRO A 21 -0.70 16.49 4.81
N VAL A 22 -0.41 15.67 5.82
CA VAL A 22 -1.41 15.03 6.70
C VAL A 22 -2.18 16.05 7.53
N ASP A 23 -1.55 17.15 7.97
CA ASP A 23 -2.21 18.21 8.77
C ASP A 23 -3.33 18.94 8.00
N LYS A 24 -3.33 18.85 6.66
CA LYS A 24 -4.37 19.45 5.83
C LYS A 24 -5.56 18.52 5.56
N SER A 25 -5.41 17.23 5.83
CA SER A 25 -6.43 16.21 5.54
C SER A 25 -7.46 16.07 6.65
N PHE A 26 -7.09 16.45 7.88
CA PHE A 26 -7.99 16.41 9.04
C PHE A 26 -7.91 17.74 9.78
N PRO A 27 -9.06 18.35 10.13
CA PRO A 27 -9.09 19.59 10.91
C PRO A 27 -8.41 19.37 12.28
N PRO A 28 -7.66 20.36 12.79
CA PRO A 28 -6.99 20.26 14.11
C PRO A 28 -7.96 20.05 15.27
N GLU A 29 -9.23 20.40 15.08
CA GLU A 29 -10.30 20.24 16.07
C GLU A 29 -10.79 18.80 16.19
N GLU A 30 -10.48 17.94 15.21
CA GLU A 30 -10.82 16.52 15.27
C GLU A 30 -9.72 15.76 16.03
N LEU A 31 -9.93 15.57 17.34
CA LEU A 31 -9.04 14.80 18.21
C LEU A 31 -8.86 13.34 17.77
N PHE A 32 -9.87 12.79 17.08
CA PHE A 32 -9.87 11.41 16.58
C PHE A 32 -10.39 11.33 15.15
N ALA A 33 -9.56 10.80 14.24
CA ALA A 33 -10.00 10.42 12.93
C ALA A 33 -10.37 8.94 12.93
N LEU A 34 -11.68 8.63 12.83
CA LEU A 34 -12.17 7.26 12.77
C LEU A 34 -12.10 6.74 11.33
N GLY A 35 -11.41 5.62 11.14
CA GLY A 35 -11.33 4.91 9.87
C GLY A 35 -11.92 3.51 9.95
N SER A 36 -12.26 2.95 8.79
CA SER A 36 -12.68 1.56 8.65
C SER A 36 -12.18 0.99 7.33
N TYR A 37 -11.88 -0.30 7.31
CA TYR A 37 -11.63 -1.00 6.05
C TYR A 37 -12.92 -1.15 5.26
N TYR A 38 -12.81 -1.00 3.95
CA TYR A 38 -13.83 -1.38 2.98
C TYR A 38 -13.14 -1.98 1.77
N TYR A 39 -13.66 -3.09 1.28
CA TYR A 39 -13.09 -3.85 0.16
C TYR A 39 -14.04 -3.80 -1.04
N PRO A 40 -14.01 -2.74 -1.88
CA PRO A 40 -14.89 -2.63 -3.04
C PRO A 40 -14.80 -3.87 -3.95
N GLU A 41 -13.61 -4.45 -4.05
CA GLU A 41 -13.34 -5.66 -4.83
C GLU A 41 -14.07 -6.92 -4.34
N GLN A 42 -14.65 -6.89 -3.13
CA GLN A 42 -15.37 -8.03 -2.55
C GLN A 42 -16.89 -7.84 -2.52
N TRP A 43 -17.37 -6.66 -2.93
CA TRP A 43 -18.78 -6.33 -2.91
C TRP A 43 -19.32 -5.99 -4.30
N ASP A 44 -20.60 -6.31 -4.55
CA ASP A 44 -21.26 -5.86 -5.76
C ASP A 44 -21.22 -4.33 -5.86
N SER A 45 -20.84 -3.83 -7.02
CA SER A 45 -20.64 -2.39 -7.25
C SER A 45 -21.92 -1.54 -7.06
N SER A 46 -23.10 -2.15 -7.09
CA SER A 46 -24.38 -1.50 -6.79
C SER A 46 -24.53 -1.15 -5.30
N GLN A 47 -23.76 -1.77 -4.42
CA GLN A 47 -23.80 -1.56 -2.98
C GLN A 47 -22.85 -0.46 -2.51
N TRP A 48 -21.78 -0.16 -3.27
CA TRP A 48 -20.71 0.74 -2.85
C TRP A 48 -21.21 2.12 -2.42
N GLU A 49 -22.11 2.71 -3.20
CA GLU A 49 -22.63 4.05 -2.90
C GLU A 49 -23.42 4.07 -1.59
N ARG A 50 -24.28 3.07 -1.35
CA ARG A 50 -25.03 2.90 -0.11
C ARG A 50 -24.09 2.78 1.09
N ASP A 51 -23.06 1.96 0.94
CA ASP A 51 -22.16 1.60 2.04
C ASP A 51 -21.25 2.76 2.41
N LEU A 52 -20.64 3.42 1.43
CA LEU A 52 -19.78 4.59 1.67
C LEU A 52 -20.59 5.77 2.24
N LYS A 53 -21.84 5.96 1.77
CA LYS A 53 -22.76 6.94 2.37
C LYS A 53 -23.00 6.63 3.85
N LYS A 54 -23.31 5.38 4.20
CA LYS A 54 -23.53 4.97 5.59
C LYS A 54 -22.28 5.15 6.45
N MET A 55 -21.10 4.80 5.93
CA MET A 55 -19.85 5.04 6.63
C MET A 55 -19.66 6.52 6.97
N SER A 56 -19.91 7.42 6.03
CA SER A 56 -19.87 8.87 6.27
C SER A 56 -20.91 9.32 7.31
N GLU A 57 -22.16 8.84 7.23
CA GLU A 57 -23.22 9.13 8.21
C GLU A 57 -22.88 8.63 9.64
N MET A 58 -22.08 7.57 9.76
CA MET A 58 -21.55 7.07 11.03
C MET A 58 -20.37 7.87 11.58
N GLY A 59 -19.90 8.89 10.86
CA GLY A 59 -18.76 9.73 11.26
C GLY A 59 -17.39 9.15 10.90
N ILE A 60 -17.33 8.11 10.07
CA ILE A 60 -16.07 7.59 9.53
C ILE A 60 -15.46 8.65 8.60
N LYS A 61 -14.16 8.87 8.72
CA LYS A 61 -13.43 9.92 7.98
C LYS A 61 -12.58 9.37 6.85
N PHE A 62 -12.08 8.15 6.99
CA PHE A 62 -11.27 7.51 5.97
C PHE A 62 -11.50 6.00 5.89
N THR A 63 -11.15 5.44 4.75
CA THR A 63 -11.24 4.00 4.47
C THR A 63 -10.00 3.49 3.75
N HIS A 64 -9.81 2.18 3.70
CA HIS A 64 -8.74 1.52 2.98
C HIS A 64 -9.31 0.82 1.74
N PHE A 65 -8.65 0.97 0.58
CA PHE A 65 -9.02 0.31 -0.66
C PHE A 65 -7.84 -0.48 -1.25
N ALA A 66 -8.15 -1.52 -1.99
CA ALA A 66 -7.26 -2.23 -2.92
C ALA A 66 -6.27 -3.24 -2.30
N GLU A 67 -6.33 -3.52 -0.99
CA GLU A 67 -5.38 -4.40 -0.30
C GLU A 67 -5.24 -5.79 -0.93
N PHE A 68 -6.34 -6.34 -1.46
CA PHE A 68 -6.37 -7.69 -2.06
C PHE A 68 -6.77 -7.69 -3.54
N ALA A 69 -6.66 -6.55 -4.20
CA ALA A 69 -7.30 -6.31 -5.50
C ALA A 69 -6.38 -6.51 -6.71
N TRP A 70 -5.18 -7.10 -6.56
CA TRP A 70 -4.25 -7.22 -7.69
C TRP A 70 -4.88 -7.91 -8.91
N SER A 71 -5.60 -9.02 -8.68
CA SER A 71 -6.27 -9.75 -9.77
C SER A 71 -7.34 -8.95 -10.51
N MET A 72 -7.96 -7.96 -9.86
CA MET A 72 -8.91 -7.04 -10.52
C MET A 72 -8.20 -5.90 -11.24
N MET A 73 -7.07 -5.45 -10.71
CA MET A 73 -6.27 -4.38 -11.33
C MET A 73 -5.45 -4.88 -12.52
N GLU A 74 -4.99 -6.13 -12.47
CA GLU A 74 -4.19 -6.77 -13.51
C GLU A 74 -4.68 -8.22 -13.69
N PRO A 75 -5.84 -8.43 -14.34
CA PRO A 75 -6.44 -9.75 -14.57
C PRO A 75 -5.59 -10.65 -15.46
N GLU A 76 -4.86 -10.06 -16.40
CA GLU A 76 -3.87 -10.71 -17.25
C GLU A 76 -2.57 -9.91 -17.23
N GLU A 77 -1.45 -10.56 -17.53
CA GLU A 77 -0.13 -9.95 -17.47
C GLU A 77 -0.03 -8.72 -18.37
N GLY A 78 0.21 -7.56 -17.74
CA GLY A 78 0.37 -6.27 -18.43
C GLY A 78 -0.93 -5.56 -18.78
N GLU A 79 -2.09 -6.16 -18.51
CA GLU A 79 -3.40 -5.54 -18.72
C GLU A 79 -3.92 -4.92 -17.42
N TYR A 80 -3.97 -3.58 -17.37
CA TYR A 80 -4.30 -2.84 -16.17
C TYR A 80 -5.67 -2.18 -16.26
N HIS A 81 -6.52 -2.43 -15.26
CA HIS A 81 -7.91 -1.97 -15.17
C HIS A 81 -8.14 -1.24 -13.83
N PHE A 82 -8.16 0.09 -13.86
CA PHE A 82 -8.37 0.92 -12.67
C PHE A 82 -9.76 1.57 -12.61
N GLU A 83 -10.59 1.44 -13.64
CA GLU A 83 -11.88 2.14 -13.78
C GLU A 83 -12.85 1.83 -12.62
N TRP A 84 -12.85 0.60 -12.15
CA TRP A 84 -13.64 0.19 -10.99
C TRP A 84 -13.17 0.88 -9.70
N LEU A 85 -11.85 0.99 -9.52
CA LEU A 85 -11.24 1.64 -8.35
C LEU A 85 -11.41 3.16 -8.41
N ASP A 86 -11.33 3.77 -9.62
CA ASP A 86 -11.65 5.18 -9.86
C ASP A 86 -13.07 5.50 -9.41
N ARG A 87 -14.02 4.62 -9.76
CA ARG A 87 -15.40 4.76 -9.31
C ARG A 87 -15.52 4.68 -7.78
N ALA A 88 -14.83 3.74 -7.14
CA ALA A 88 -14.85 3.60 -5.68
C ALA A 88 -14.25 4.85 -5.00
N VAL A 89 -13.12 5.37 -5.49
CA VAL A 89 -12.48 6.60 -4.99
C VAL A 89 -13.39 7.82 -5.19
N SER A 90 -14.04 7.95 -6.35
CA SER A 90 -14.99 9.03 -6.62
C SER A 90 -16.21 8.99 -5.69
N LEU A 91 -16.69 7.78 -5.34
CA LEU A 91 -17.76 7.63 -4.36
C LEU A 91 -17.30 8.00 -2.93
N ALA A 92 -16.09 7.64 -2.55
CA ALA A 92 -15.50 8.06 -1.27
C ALA A 92 -15.43 9.60 -1.22
N GLU A 93 -14.91 10.24 -2.26
CA GLU A 93 -14.87 11.71 -2.39
C GLU A 93 -16.26 12.33 -2.27
N LYS A 94 -17.25 11.79 -2.99
CA LYS A 94 -18.66 12.27 -2.97
C LYS A 94 -19.22 12.32 -1.56
N TYR A 95 -18.86 11.37 -0.71
CA TYR A 95 -19.34 11.28 0.68
C TYR A 95 -18.35 11.84 1.70
N GLY A 96 -17.33 12.56 1.28
CA GLY A 96 -16.36 13.22 2.17
C GLY A 96 -15.41 12.27 2.89
N LEU A 97 -15.30 11.02 2.44
CA LEU A 97 -14.33 10.07 2.95
C LEU A 97 -12.97 10.26 2.28
N LYS A 98 -11.92 10.12 3.05
CA LYS A 98 -10.55 10.01 2.54
C LYS A 98 -10.18 8.54 2.33
N VAL A 99 -9.20 8.28 1.47
CA VAL A 99 -8.76 6.93 1.12
C VAL A 99 -7.29 6.75 1.48
N ILE A 100 -6.99 5.66 2.18
CA ILE A 100 -5.64 5.09 2.27
C ILE A 100 -5.59 4.01 1.20
N MET A 101 -4.75 4.23 0.19
CA MET A 101 -4.57 3.28 -0.90
C MET A 101 -3.61 2.17 -0.45
N CYS A 102 -4.01 0.91 -0.62
CA CYS A 102 -3.18 -0.22 -0.26
C CYS A 102 -2.45 -0.77 -1.48
N THR A 103 -1.18 -1.13 -1.32
CA THR A 103 -0.51 -1.92 -2.37
C THR A 103 -1.05 -3.35 -2.34
N PRO A 104 -1.43 -3.94 -3.48
CA PRO A 104 -2.12 -5.23 -3.52
C PRO A 104 -1.19 -6.44 -3.41
N THR A 105 0.03 -6.19 -2.94
CA THR A 105 1.13 -7.16 -2.91
C THR A 105 0.88 -8.41 -2.06
N PRO A 106 0.03 -8.40 -1.00
CA PRO A 106 -0.24 -9.62 -0.24
C PRO A 106 -0.90 -10.74 -1.05
N THR A 107 -1.59 -10.40 -2.15
CA THR A 107 -2.36 -11.35 -2.96
C THR A 107 -2.04 -11.24 -4.45
N PRO A 108 -0.86 -11.69 -4.88
CA PRO A 108 -0.51 -11.69 -6.29
C PRO A 108 -1.53 -12.52 -7.10
N PRO A 109 -1.82 -12.14 -8.36
CA PRO A 109 -2.83 -12.79 -9.18
C PRO A 109 -2.45 -14.23 -9.56
N VAL A 110 -3.45 -15.03 -9.85
CA VAL A 110 -3.25 -16.46 -10.16
C VAL A 110 -2.39 -16.67 -11.41
N TRP A 111 -2.50 -15.80 -12.41
CA TRP A 111 -1.69 -15.90 -13.62
C TRP A 111 -0.19 -15.79 -13.30
N LEU A 112 0.20 -14.94 -12.33
CA LEU A 112 1.59 -14.72 -11.94
C LEU A 112 2.19 -15.98 -11.31
N SER A 113 1.51 -16.57 -10.33
CA SER A 113 1.99 -17.79 -9.67
C SER A 113 1.91 -19.03 -10.57
N LYS A 114 0.93 -19.08 -11.49
CA LYS A 114 0.78 -20.19 -12.44
C LYS A 114 1.84 -20.15 -13.55
N LYS A 115 2.12 -18.97 -14.09
CA LYS A 115 3.11 -18.77 -15.15
C LYS A 115 4.54 -18.84 -14.63
N TYR A 116 4.74 -18.39 -13.40
CA TYR A 116 6.06 -18.24 -12.77
C TYR A 116 6.08 -18.88 -11.37
N PRO A 117 6.03 -20.21 -11.26
CA PRO A 117 6.00 -20.91 -9.97
C PRO A 117 7.28 -20.71 -9.11
N ASP A 118 8.36 -20.22 -9.71
CA ASP A 118 9.60 -19.84 -9.03
C ASP A 118 9.44 -18.65 -8.07
N ILE A 119 8.31 -17.93 -8.13
CA ILE A 119 8.01 -16.87 -7.16
C ILE A 119 7.48 -17.40 -5.83
N LEU A 120 7.11 -18.67 -5.75
CA LEU A 120 6.42 -19.22 -4.58
C LEU A 120 7.40 -19.54 -3.44
N ILE A 121 6.95 -19.28 -2.21
CA ILE A 121 7.68 -19.63 -0.99
C ILE A 121 7.76 -21.15 -0.84
N GLN A 122 8.91 -21.65 -0.41
CA GLN A 122 9.08 -23.03 -0.01
C GLN A 122 9.29 -23.13 1.50
N ARG A 123 8.64 -24.08 2.14
CA ARG A 123 8.82 -24.38 3.57
C ARG A 123 10.10 -25.17 3.82
N ASP A 124 10.48 -25.29 5.08
CA ASP A 124 11.64 -26.06 5.55
C ASP A 124 11.60 -27.55 5.17
N ASN A 125 10.39 -28.12 5.08
CA ASN A 125 10.15 -29.51 4.65
C ASN A 125 10.11 -29.67 3.11
N GLY A 126 10.49 -28.66 2.34
CA GLY A 126 10.51 -28.67 0.87
C GLY A 126 9.16 -28.47 0.19
N VAL A 127 8.07 -28.31 0.95
CA VAL A 127 6.74 -28.08 0.37
C VAL A 127 6.60 -26.64 -0.12
N THR A 128 6.30 -26.47 -1.41
CA THR A 128 6.00 -25.17 -2.00
C THR A 128 4.59 -24.72 -1.62
N ILE A 129 4.48 -23.48 -1.09
CA ILE A 129 3.19 -22.88 -0.75
C ILE A 129 2.45 -22.55 -2.05
N GLN A 130 1.28 -23.14 -2.22
CA GLN A 130 0.46 -22.94 -3.42
C GLN A 130 -0.30 -21.61 -3.36
N HIS A 131 -0.71 -21.15 -4.55
CA HIS A 131 -1.65 -20.02 -4.68
C HIS A 131 -2.94 -20.27 -3.89
N GLY A 132 -3.61 -19.18 -3.45
CA GLY A 132 -4.92 -19.26 -2.78
C GLY A 132 -4.91 -18.79 -1.33
N ARG A 133 -3.80 -18.22 -0.88
CA ARG A 133 -3.67 -17.56 0.43
C ARG A 133 -2.91 -16.23 0.30
N ARG A 134 -2.93 -15.42 1.33
CA ARG A 134 -2.07 -14.22 1.39
C ARG A 134 -0.61 -14.59 1.56
N GLN A 135 0.30 -13.77 1.04
CA GLN A 135 1.75 -13.86 1.27
C GLN A 135 2.35 -15.22 0.87
N HIS A 136 1.95 -15.75 -0.27
CA HIS A 136 2.50 -16.99 -0.81
C HIS A 136 3.70 -16.78 -1.76
N ALA A 137 3.99 -15.52 -2.12
CA ALA A 137 5.11 -15.17 -2.98
C ALA A 137 6.35 -14.74 -2.18
N SER A 138 7.52 -15.12 -2.69
CA SER A 138 8.83 -14.85 -2.10
C SER A 138 9.30 -13.43 -2.43
N TRP A 139 9.53 -12.63 -1.41
CA TRP A 139 10.20 -11.33 -1.54
C TRP A 139 11.68 -11.47 -1.98
N SER A 140 12.25 -12.67 -1.90
CA SER A 140 13.58 -12.98 -2.43
C SER A 140 13.58 -13.23 -3.94
N SER A 141 12.42 -13.43 -4.58
CA SER A 141 12.32 -13.58 -6.02
C SER A 141 12.44 -12.22 -6.71
N ASP A 142 13.43 -12.08 -7.59
CA ASP A 142 13.59 -10.86 -8.41
C ASP A 142 12.43 -10.70 -9.39
N ARG A 143 11.88 -11.81 -9.88
CA ARG A 143 10.70 -11.81 -10.74
C ARG A 143 9.47 -11.27 -10.01
N TYR A 144 9.19 -11.75 -8.80
CA TYR A 144 8.08 -11.24 -8.00
C TYR A 144 8.23 -9.74 -7.75
N ARG A 145 9.41 -9.31 -7.34
CA ARG A 145 9.70 -7.89 -7.10
C ARG A 145 9.53 -7.02 -8.34
N HIS A 146 9.89 -7.54 -9.52
CA HIS A 146 9.64 -6.84 -10.78
C HIS A 146 8.14 -6.59 -11.03
N TYR A 147 7.29 -7.59 -10.81
CA TYR A 147 5.83 -7.40 -10.97
C TYR A 147 5.23 -6.50 -9.88
N VAL A 148 5.74 -6.59 -8.65
CA VAL A 148 5.39 -5.65 -7.57
C VAL A 148 5.73 -4.22 -7.97
N GLU A 149 6.94 -3.97 -8.48
CA GLU A 149 7.35 -2.64 -8.95
C GLU A 149 6.42 -2.11 -10.03
N ASN A 150 6.03 -2.96 -10.98
CA ASN A 150 5.12 -2.57 -12.07
C ASN A 150 3.76 -2.13 -11.55
N ILE A 151 3.07 -2.97 -10.76
CA ILE A 151 1.73 -2.64 -10.26
C ILE A 151 1.75 -1.45 -9.31
N VAL A 152 2.72 -1.39 -8.39
CA VAL A 152 2.83 -0.29 -7.41
C VAL A 152 3.16 1.03 -8.10
N SER A 153 4.08 1.03 -9.09
CA SER A 153 4.39 2.23 -9.86
C SER A 153 3.17 2.77 -10.61
N ARG A 154 2.38 1.89 -11.22
CA ARG A 154 1.15 2.28 -11.92
C ARG A 154 0.10 2.87 -10.98
N LEU A 155 -0.12 2.24 -9.83
CA LEU A 155 -0.99 2.78 -8.79
C LEU A 155 -0.51 4.15 -8.30
N ALA A 156 0.78 4.29 -8.03
CA ALA A 156 1.36 5.54 -7.55
C ALA A 156 1.26 6.66 -8.60
N ILE A 157 1.46 6.37 -9.88
CA ILE A 157 1.29 7.33 -10.97
C ILE A 157 -0.18 7.74 -11.10
N HIS A 158 -1.11 6.78 -10.99
CA HIS A 158 -2.53 7.01 -11.21
C HIS A 158 -3.17 7.79 -10.05
N TYR A 159 -2.84 7.45 -8.81
CA TYR A 159 -3.49 8.01 -7.61
C TYR A 159 -2.63 8.98 -6.80
N GLY A 160 -1.34 9.11 -7.08
CA GLY A 160 -0.40 9.86 -6.25
C GLY A 160 -0.72 11.36 -6.10
N ASN A 161 -1.46 11.94 -7.05
CA ASN A 161 -1.91 13.34 -7.01
C ASN A 161 -3.42 13.47 -6.73
N ASN A 162 -4.12 12.38 -6.42
CA ASN A 162 -5.54 12.42 -6.13
C ASN A 162 -5.77 12.95 -4.69
N PRO A 163 -6.47 14.07 -4.48
CA PRO A 163 -6.62 14.68 -3.16
C PRO A 163 -7.49 13.86 -2.19
N THR A 164 -8.20 12.87 -2.70
CA THR A 164 -8.97 11.93 -1.87
C THR A 164 -8.07 10.86 -1.27
N VAL A 165 -6.96 10.52 -1.94
CA VAL A 165 -5.96 9.56 -1.46
C VAL A 165 -4.95 10.30 -0.57
N ILE A 166 -5.02 10.07 0.74
CA ILE A 166 -4.22 10.80 1.74
C ILE A 166 -3.03 10.00 2.29
N GLY A 167 -2.93 8.74 1.95
CA GLY A 167 -1.86 7.88 2.44
C GLY A 167 -1.81 6.54 1.72
N TRP A 168 -0.76 5.78 2.01
CA TRP A 168 -0.49 4.47 1.42
C TRP A 168 -0.21 3.43 2.50
N GLN A 169 -0.90 2.31 2.43
CA GLN A 169 -0.53 1.10 3.16
C GLN A 169 0.38 0.25 2.26
N ILE A 170 1.61 0.04 2.73
CA ILE A 170 2.60 -0.75 1.98
C ILE A 170 2.55 -2.19 2.46
N ASP A 171 2.10 -3.09 1.58
CA ASP A 171 1.87 -4.51 1.91
C ASP A 171 0.87 -4.68 3.07
N ASN A 172 0.73 -5.89 3.57
CA ASN A 172 -0.09 -6.20 4.74
C ASN A 172 0.63 -7.19 5.66
N GLU A 173 0.75 -6.84 6.93
CA GLU A 173 1.26 -7.70 8.02
C GLU A 173 2.56 -8.43 7.65
N PRO A 174 3.66 -7.75 7.25
CA PRO A 174 4.91 -8.39 6.90
C PRO A 174 5.43 -9.26 8.05
N GLY A 175 5.62 -10.56 7.79
CA GLY A 175 6.10 -11.51 8.79
C GLY A 175 5.06 -12.06 9.77
N HIS A 176 3.80 -11.61 9.70
CA HIS A 176 2.72 -12.08 10.60
C HIS A 176 2.54 -13.60 10.59
N TYR A 177 2.68 -14.23 9.44
CA TYR A 177 2.49 -15.69 9.30
C TYR A 177 3.70 -16.52 9.69
N GLY A 178 4.79 -15.90 10.15
CA GLY A 178 6.00 -16.60 10.59
C GLY A 178 6.63 -17.50 9.51
N VAL A 179 6.32 -17.24 8.24
CA VAL A 179 6.80 -18.07 7.14
C VAL A 179 8.23 -17.68 6.81
N VAL A 180 9.17 -18.56 7.13
CA VAL A 180 10.54 -18.48 6.63
C VAL A 180 10.56 -19.09 5.23
N ASP A 181 11.19 -18.40 4.30
CA ASP A 181 11.29 -18.84 2.91
C ASP A 181 12.58 -19.64 2.68
N TYR A 182 12.41 -20.90 2.33
CA TYR A 182 13.49 -21.83 2.00
C TYR A 182 13.63 -22.07 0.48
N SER A 183 12.96 -21.28 -0.36
CA SER A 183 13.08 -21.35 -1.81
C SER A 183 14.54 -21.15 -2.28
N GLU A 184 14.85 -21.61 -3.48
CA GLU A 184 16.18 -21.41 -4.08
C GLU A 184 16.55 -19.92 -4.16
N ASN A 185 15.60 -19.04 -4.48
CA ASN A 185 15.79 -17.60 -4.50
C ASN A 185 16.22 -17.06 -3.13
N ALA A 186 15.53 -17.46 -2.08
CA ALA A 186 15.83 -17.04 -0.71
C ALA A 186 17.22 -17.54 -0.26
N GLN A 187 17.52 -18.81 -0.50
CA GLN A 187 18.81 -19.39 -0.16
C GLN A 187 19.97 -18.75 -0.93
N ALA A 188 19.82 -18.49 -2.23
CA ALA A 188 20.82 -17.79 -3.03
C ALA A 188 21.10 -16.38 -2.51
N LYS A 189 20.04 -15.60 -2.25
CA LYS A 189 20.16 -14.25 -1.69
C LYS A 189 20.80 -14.25 -0.29
N PHE A 190 20.45 -15.22 0.54
CA PHE A 190 21.05 -15.36 1.87
C PHE A 190 22.55 -15.65 1.80
N ARG A 191 22.99 -16.54 0.90
CA ARG A 191 24.44 -16.82 0.70
C ARG A 191 25.19 -15.57 0.23
N ILE A 192 24.64 -14.81 -0.72
CA ILE A 192 25.24 -13.56 -1.18
C ILE A 192 25.35 -12.55 -0.02
N TRP A 193 24.31 -12.45 0.81
CA TRP A 193 24.34 -11.57 1.98
C TRP A 193 25.41 -11.99 2.99
N LEU A 194 25.52 -13.30 3.28
CA LEU A 194 26.58 -13.82 4.15
C LEU A 194 27.99 -13.47 3.63
N GLN A 195 28.25 -13.69 2.33
CA GLN A 195 29.55 -13.35 1.71
C GLN A 195 29.90 -11.85 1.76
N LYS A 196 28.88 -10.98 1.81
CA LYS A 196 29.12 -9.53 1.95
C LYS A 196 29.32 -9.10 3.40
N LYS A 197 28.80 -9.88 4.34
CA LYS A 197 28.84 -9.54 5.76
C LYS A 197 30.10 -10.06 6.45
N TYR A 198 30.62 -11.21 6.01
CA TYR A 198 31.75 -11.92 6.59
C TYR A 198 32.86 -12.15 5.57
#